data_513245180359bf27a7512b06c1f4dfac
#
_entry.id   513245180359bf27a7512b06c1f4dfac
#
_cell.length_a   1.000
_cell.length_b   1.000
_cell.length_c   1.000
_cell.angle_alpha   90.00
_cell.angle_beta   90.00
_cell.angle_gamma   90.00
#
_symmetry.space_group_name_H-M   'P 1'
#
loop_
_entity.id
_entity.type
_entity.pdbx_description
1 polymer ?
#
loop_
_entity_poly.entity_id
_entity_poly.type
_entity_poly.pdbx_seq_one_letter_code
_entity_poly.pdbx_strand_id
1 'polypeptide(L)'
;DFRQQMLRAEISHLDAILLTHNHKDHTGGLDDIRAFNYLEKKASEIYCEKYVEDSLRLEYSYAFAEKKYPGAPEWHVHNIDSEPFTIISGGPYEVLSWEPGKGYVRSMAGENDPIRSAEIIPIRGMHYKLPVLGYRFGNIAYCTDMNHIPQEEFGKLKGLDHFIINCVKYGKHISHFSLEEAVEVALKVGAKHSWLTHLSHQLPTYNELASELPEGILPAYDGLVIESN
;
A
#
# COMPACT_ATOMS: atom_id res chain seq x y z
N ASP A 1 12.06 0.34 5.94
CA ASP A 1 11.92 1.11 4.70
C ASP A 1 11.52 0.21 3.54
N PHE A 2 11.07 0.77 2.43
CA PHE A 2 10.59 0.06 1.24
C PHE A 2 11.60 -0.98 0.73
N ARG A 3 12.85 -0.57 0.52
CA ARG A 3 13.89 -1.47 -0.01
C ARG A 3 14.10 -2.69 0.88
N GLN A 4 14.19 -2.51 2.20
CA GLN A 4 14.37 -3.61 3.14
C GLN A 4 13.16 -4.55 3.15
N GLN A 5 11.95 -4.00 3.02
CA GLN A 5 10.72 -4.78 2.93
C GLN A 5 10.70 -5.64 1.66
N MET A 6 11.03 -5.05 0.50
CA MET A 6 11.09 -5.79 -0.77
C MET A 6 12.13 -6.90 -0.75
N LEU A 7 13.33 -6.63 -0.23
CA LEU A 7 14.39 -7.65 -0.10
C LEU A 7 13.99 -8.77 0.86
N ARG A 8 13.37 -8.45 2.00
CA ARG A 8 12.91 -9.44 2.98
C ARG A 8 11.81 -10.34 2.42
N ALA A 9 10.87 -9.74 1.70
CA ALA A 9 9.74 -10.44 1.11
C ALA A 9 10.07 -11.10 -0.25
N GLU A 10 11.31 -10.94 -0.74
CA GLU A 10 11.79 -11.47 -2.03
C GLU A 10 10.92 -11.01 -3.21
N ILE A 11 10.40 -9.77 -3.14
CA ILE A 11 9.58 -9.20 -4.21
C ILE A 11 10.50 -8.80 -5.37
N SER A 12 10.28 -9.40 -6.53
CA SER A 12 11.05 -9.18 -7.75
C SER A 12 10.27 -8.49 -8.87
N HIS A 13 8.97 -8.29 -8.70
CA HIS A 13 8.06 -7.73 -9.68
C HIS A 13 7.01 -6.85 -9.00
N LEU A 14 6.63 -5.73 -9.66
CA LEU A 14 5.57 -4.84 -9.23
C LEU A 14 4.61 -4.56 -10.39
N ASP A 15 3.34 -4.90 -10.22
CA ASP A 15 2.29 -4.53 -11.18
C ASP A 15 1.85 -3.08 -11.02
N ALA A 16 1.69 -2.63 -9.79
CA ALA A 16 1.27 -1.26 -9.47
C ALA A 16 1.66 -0.85 -8.05
N ILE A 17 1.67 0.47 -7.82
CA ILE A 17 1.88 1.10 -6.53
C ILE A 17 0.71 2.03 -6.24
N LEU A 18 0.04 1.82 -5.11
CA LEU A 18 -1.09 2.61 -4.67
C LEU A 18 -0.64 3.51 -3.51
N LEU A 19 -0.69 4.83 -3.69
CA LEU A 19 -0.32 5.78 -2.64
C LEU A 19 -1.58 6.30 -1.95
N THR A 20 -1.59 6.24 -0.63
CA THR A 20 -2.71 6.70 0.19
C THR A 20 -2.73 8.22 0.37
N HIS A 21 -1.56 8.82 0.55
CA HIS A 21 -1.35 10.26 0.73
C HIS A 21 0.15 10.62 0.61
N ASN A 22 0.49 11.89 0.78
CA ASN A 22 1.82 12.43 0.47
C ASN A 22 2.78 12.55 1.66
N HIS A 23 2.48 11.99 2.83
CA HIS A 23 3.42 12.03 3.94
C HIS A 23 4.66 11.19 3.67
N LYS A 24 5.79 11.60 4.25
CA LYS A 24 7.12 11.05 3.93
C LYS A 24 7.28 9.58 4.30
N ASP A 25 6.67 9.13 5.35
CA ASP A 25 6.66 7.73 5.78
C ASP A 25 5.85 6.81 4.86
N HIS A 26 5.03 7.39 3.95
CA HIS A 26 4.28 6.67 2.91
C HIS A 26 4.89 6.79 1.52
N THR A 27 5.72 7.81 1.25
CA THR A 27 6.34 8.05 -0.07
C THR A 27 7.86 7.93 -0.07
N GLY A 28 8.50 7.82 1.07
CA GLY A 28 9.95 7.97 1.22
C GLY A 28 10.82 6.89 0.59
N GLY A 29 10.25 5.77 0.16
CA GLY A 29 10.97 4.70 -0.51
C GLY A 29 10.82 4.67 -2.04
N LEU A 30 10.09 5.63 -2.63
CA LEU A 30 9.76 5.60 -4.06
C LEU A 30 10.99 5.67 -4.98
N ASP A 31 12.08 6.28 -4.57
CA ASP A 31 13.30 6.30 -5.38
C ASP A 31 13.90 4.90 -5.60
N ASP A 32 13.74 4.00 -4.64
CA ASP A 32 14.24 2.63 -4.73
C ASP A 32 13.47 1.76 -5.76
N ILE A 33 12.30 2.20 -6.23
CA ILE A 33 11.53 1.55 -7.30
C ILE A 33 12.32 1.47 -8.59
N ARG A 34 13.28 2.35 -8.82
CA ARG A 34 14.17 2.32 -10.00
C ARG A 34 14.87 0.97 -10.21
N ALA A 35 15.03 0.18 -9.15
CA ALA A 35 15.56 -1.17 -9.27
C ALA A 35 14.66 -2.06 -10.15
N PHE A 36 13.33 -1.97 -9.97
CA PHE A 36 12.36 -2.67 -10.80
C PHE A 36 12.35 -2.14 -12.23
N ASN A 37 12.40 -0.80 -12.43
CA ASN A 37 12.53 -0.25 -13.79
C ASN A 37 13.75 -0.78 -14.52
N TYR A 38 14.88 -0.91 -13.82
CA TYR A 38 16.11 -1.45 -14.40
C TYR A 38 15.99 -2.93 -14.75
N LEU A 39 15.41 -3.73 -13.85
CA LEU A 39 15.22 -5.16 -14.01
C LEU A 39 14.22 -5.48 -15.12
N GLU A 40 13.06 -4.81 -15.11
CA GLU A 40 11.92 -5.10 -15.97
C GLU A 40 11.87 -4.28 -17.26
N LYS A 41 12.71 -3.25 -17.38
CA LYS A 41 12.74 -2.32 -18.52
C LYS A 41 11.41 -1.62 -18.82
N LYS A 42 10.64 -1.39 -17.81
CA LYS A 42 9.37 -0.65 -17.89
C LYS A 42 9.27 0.40 -16.81
N ALA A 43 8.45 1.41 -17.03
CA ALA A 43 8.06 2.35 -15.99
C ALA A 43 7.20 1.65 -14.94
N SER A 44 7.26 2.14 -13.70
CA SER A 44 6.37 1.67 -12.64
C SER A 44 5.05 2.44 -12.68
N GLU A 45 3.96 1.72 -12.58
CA GLU A 45 2.60 2.28 -12.56
C GLU A 45 2.25 2.76 -11.15
N ILE A 46 2.07 4.06 -10.95
CA ILE A 46 1.75 4.67 -9.66
C ILE A 46 0.35 5.28 -9.73
N TYR A 47 -0.51 4.89 -8.80
CA TYR A 47 -1.87 5.40 -8.69
C TYR A 47 -1.99 6.26 -7.43
N CYS A 48 -2.37 7.53 -7.60
CA CYS A 48 -2.51 8.46 -6.48
C CYS A 48 -3.43 9.63 -6.83
N GLU A 49 -3.89 10.34 -5.82
CA GLU A 49 -4.62 11.60 -6.03
C GLU A 49 -3.68 12.70 -6.57
N LYS A 50 -4.27 13.68 -7.25
CA LYS A 50 -3.51 14.77 -7.89
C LYS A 50 -2.60 15.53 -6.92
N TYR A 51 -3.04 15.81 -5.70
CA TYR A 51 -2.23 16.53 -4.72
C TYR A 51 -1.00 15.70 -4.25
N VAL A 52 -1.12 14.36 -4.28
CA VAL A 52 0.01 13.46 -4.00
C VAL A 52 1.01 13.52 -5.14
N GLU A 53 0.55 13.44 -6.40
CA GLU A 53 1.42 13.63 -7.58
C GLU A 53 2.15 14.97 -7.53
N ASP A 54 1.46 16.06 -7.17
CA ASP A 54 2.08 17.39 -7.09
C ASP A 54 3.21 17.41 -6.06
N SER A 55 3.04 16.72 -4.93
CA SER A 55 4.08 16.56 -3.92
C SER A 55 5.25 15.72 -4.44
N LEU A 56 4.97 14.62 -5.17
CA LEU A 56 6.02 13.79 -5.78
C LEU A 56 6.83 14.58 -6.83
N ARG A 57 6.19 15.38 -7.64
CA ARG A 57 6.85 16.23 -8.64
C ARG A 57 7.79 17.25 -8.00
N LEU A 58 7.42 17.77 -6.83
CA LEU A 58 8.28 18.68 -6.08
C LEU A 58 9.45 17.95 -5.44
N GLU A 59 9.19 16.82 -4.78
CA GLU A 59 10.19 16.07 -4.03
C GLU A 59 11.18 15.30 -4.93
N TYR A 60 10.65 14.65 -5.96
CA TYR A 60 11.40 13.83 -6.91
C TYR A 60 11.48 14.49 -8.30
N SER A 61 11.72 15.79 -8.35
CA SER A 61 11.71 16.56 -9.60
C SER A 61 12.57 15.96 -10.72
N TYR A 62 13.67 15.30 -10.38
CA TYR A 62 14.54 14.61 -11.33
C TYR A 62 13.87 13.41 -12.02
N ALA A 63 12.92 12.74 -11.35
CA ALA A 63 12.15 11.64 -11.93
C ALA A 63 11.11 12.11 -12.97
N PHE A 64 10.74 13.39 -12.91
CA PHE A 64 9.77 14.02 -13.82
C PHE A 64 10.43 14.95 -14.86
N ALA A 65 11.74 15.09 -14.85
CA ALA A 65 12.46 15.95 -15.80
C ALA A 65 12.31 15.44 -17.24
N GLU A 66 12.17 16.34 -18.22
CA GLU A 66 12.14 15.99 -19.65
C GLU A 66 13.42 15.24 -20.07
N LYS A 67 14.57 15.70 -19.57
CA LYS A 67 15.86 15.04 -19.74
C LYS A 67 16.29 14.45 -18.42
N LYS A 68 15.97 13.20 -18.21
CA LYS A 68 16.35 12.48 -16.99
C LYS A 68 17.82 12.09 -17.02
N TYR A 69 18.42 12.07 -15.84
CA TYR A 69 19.73 11.46 -15.64
C TYR A 69 19.61 9.94 -15.86
N PRO A 70 20.59 9.28 -16.51
CA PRO A 70 20.59 7.83 -16.64
C PRO A 70 20.53 7.14 -15.28
N GLY A 71 19.53 6.29 -15.07
CA GLY A 71 19.27 5.63 -13.78
C GLY A 71 18.32 6.37 -12.84
N ALA A 72 17.75 7.51 -13.27
CA ALA A 72 16.58 8.07 -12.58
C ALA A 72 15.37 7.12 -12.71
N PRO A 73 14.48 7.09 -11.71
CA PRO A 73 13.29 6.25 -11.80
C PRO A 73 12.36 6.65 -12.94
N GLU A 74 11.72 5.65 -13.53
CA GLU A 74 10.71 5.80 -14.57
C GLU A 74 9.35 5.51 -14.00
N TRP A 75 8.46 6.51 -13.96
CA TRP A 75 7.13 6.43 -13.38
C TRP A 75 6.06 6.85 -14.38
N HIS A 76 4.98 6.08 -14.46
CA HIS A 76 3.71 6.49 -15.02
C HIS A 76 2.75 6.77 -13.85
N VAL A 77 2.34 8.01 -13.68
CA VAL A 77 1.45 8.41 -12.60
C VAL A 77 0.03 8.54 -13.14
N HIS A 78 -0.86 7.76 -12.55
CA HIS A 78 -2.29 7.76 -12.83
C HIS A 78 -3.01 8.53 -11.73
N ASN A 79 -3.66 9.62 -12.10
CA ASN A 79 -4.49 10.35 -11.16
C ASN A 79 -5.82 9.62 -10.97
N ILE A 80 -6.10 9.27 -9.73
CA ILE A 80 -7.33 8.62 -9.29
C ILE A 80 -8.10 9.54 -8.34
N ASP A 81 -9.35 9.23 -8.15
CA ASP A 81 -10.25 9.83 -7.16
C ASP A 81 -10.92 8.75 -6.30
N SER A 82 -12.16 8.94 -5.92
CA SER A 82 -12.93 7.97 -5.12
C SER A 82 -13.66 6.92 -5.97
N GLU A 83 -13.52 6.97 -7.30
CA GLU A 83 -14.17 6.00 -8.20
C GLU A 83 -13.33 4.73 -8.35
N PRO A 84 -13.97 3.56 -8.46
CA PRO A 84 -13.27 2.31 -8.72
C PRO A 84 -12.49 2.33 -10.03
N PHE A 85 -11.33 1.67 -10.04
CA PHE A 85 -10.50 1.50 -11.23
C PHE A 85 -9.93 0.09 -11.29
N THR A 86 -9.36 -0.28 -12.44
CA THR A 86 -8.84 -1.64 -12.68
C THR A 86 -7.33 -1.59 -12.89
N ILE A 87 -6.63 -2.49 -12.23
CA ILE A 87 -5.22 -2.80 -12.48
C ILE A 87 -5.14 -4.12 -13.24
N ILE A 88 -4.30 -4.15 -14.26
CA ILE A 88 -3.94 -5.38 -14.96
C ILE A 88 -2.66 -5.93 -14.35
N SER A 89 -2.65 -7.20 -14.00
CA SER A 89 -1.51 -7.90 -13.40
C SER A 89 -1.23 -9.22 -14.13
N GLY A 90 0.00 -9.72 -13.98
CA GLY A 90 0.45 -10.97 -14.62
C GLY A 90 0.80 -10.81 -16.10
N GLY A 91 1.03 -11.96 -16.76
CA GLY A 91 1.54 -12.01 -18.13
C GLY A 91 3.06 -11.86 -18.23
N PRO A 92 3.62 -11.96 -19.43
CA PRO A 92 5.06 -11.95 -19.63
C PRO A 92 5.66 -10.56 -19.42
N TYR A 93 6.80 -10.52 -18.74
CA TYR A 93 7.64 -9.33 -18.58
C TYR A 93 9.12 -9.65 -18.73
N GLU A 94 9.92 -8.68 -19.15
CA GLU A 94 11.37 -8.84 -19.29
C GLU A 94 12.05 -8.67 -17.93
N VAL A 95 12.96 -9.57 -17.58
CA VAL A 95 13.80 -9.48 -16.38
C VAL A 95 15.28 -9.48 -16.73
N LEU A 96 16.06 -8.83 -15.88
CA LEU A 96 17.51 -8.86 -15.90
C LEU A 96 18.00 -9.62 -14.67
N SER A 97 18.60 -10.78 -14.89
CA SER A 97 19.16 -11.63 -13.83
C SER A 97 20.68 -11.74 -13.93
N TRP A 98 21.34 -11.95 -12.81
CA TRP A 98 22.77 -12.22 -12.78
C TRP A 98 23.04 -13.71 -12.90
N GLU A 99 23.80 -14.13 -13.92
CA GLU A 99 24.25 -15.51 -14.08
C GLU A 99 25.77 -15.62 -13.88
N PRO A 100 26.25 -16.54 -13.02
CA PRO A 100 27.69 -16.75 -12.85
C PRO A 100 28.39 -17.07 -14.17
N GLY A 101 29.46 -16.36 -14.46
CA GLY A 101 30.25 -16.52 -15.69
C GLY A 101 29.70 -15.83 -16.94
N LYS A 102 28.45 -15.36 -16.92
CA LYS A 102 27.84 -14.63 -18.04
C LYS A 102 27.57 -13.16 -17.74
N GLY A 103 27.49 -12.80 -16.44
CA GLY A 103 27.09 -11.46 -16.03
C GLY A 103 25.57 -11.28 -16.05
N TYR A 104 25.10 -10.06 -16.33
CA TYR A 104 23.68 -9.77 -16.46
C TYR A 104 23.10 -10.30 -17.76
N VAL A 105 22.11 -11.16 -17.67
CA VAL A 105 21.41 -11.80 -18.79
C VAL A 105 19.93 -11.40 -18.74
N ARG A 106 19.37 -11.08 -19.92
CA ARG A 106 17.95 -10.82 -20.07
C ARG A 106 17.21 -12.08 -20.41
N SER A 107 16.06 -12.26 -19.78
CA SER A 107 15.13 -13.35 -20.07
C SER A 107 13.71 -12.86 -19.94
N MET A 108 12.76 -13.62 -20.49
CA MET A 108 11.34 -13.41 -20.22
C MET A 108 10.96 -14.19 -18.95
N ALA A 109 10.16 -13.54 -18.11
CA ALA A 109 9.50 -14.14 -16.94
C ALA A 109 7.99 -13.94 -17.08
N GLY A 110 7.21 -14.64 -16.26
CA GLY A 110 5.75 -14.53 -16.27
C GLY A 110 5.06 -15.03 -17.53
N GLU A 111 5.75 -15.76 -18.43
CA GLU A 111 5.16 -16.26 -19.68
C GLU A 111 3.94 -17.16 -19.46
N ASN A 112 3.92 -17.86 -18.34
CA ASN A 112 2.82 -18.73 -17.95
C ASN A 112 1.89 -18.10 -16.90
N ASP A 113 2.18 -16.86 -16.47
CA ASP A 113 1.35 -16.18 -15.51
C ASP A 113 0.06 -15.70 -16.18
N PRO A 114 -1.10 -16.09 -15.68
CA PRO A 114 -2.35 -15.66 -16.28
C PRO A 114 -2.49 -14.14 -16.12
N ILE A 115 -2.88 -13.47 -17.22
CA ILE A 115 -3.29 -12.08 -17.14
C ILE A 115 -4.54 -11.99 -16.27
N ARG A 116 -4.49 -11.18 -15.24
CA ARG A 116 -5.57 -10.94 -14.29
C ARG A 116 -5.92 -9.47 -14.26
N SER A 117 -7.16 -9.20 -13.93
CA SER A 117 -7.60 -7.84 -13.61
C SER A 117 -8.02 -7.79 -12.16
N ALA A 118 -7.58 -6.77 -11.43
CA ALA A 118 -7.99 -6.48 -10.07
C ALA A 118 -8.75 -5.16 -10.05
N GLU A 119 -10.01 -5.20 -9.64
CA GLU A 119 -10.75 -3.98 -9.33
C GLU A 119 -10.27 -3.42 -8.00
N ILE A 120 -9.92 -2.15 -8.00
CA ILE A 120 -9.52 -1.40 -6.82
C ILE A 120 -10.62 -0.40 -6.50
N ILE A 121 -11.12 -0.45 -5.28
CA ILE A 121 -12.15 0.47 -4.79
C ILE A 121 -11.51 1.41 -3.77
N PRO A 122 -11.30 2.69 -4.12
CA PRO A 122 -10.80 3.67 -3.18
C PRO A 122 -11.82 3.94 -2.06
N ILE A 123 -11.31 4.08 -0.84
CA ILE A 123 -12.09 4.37 0.36
C ILE A 123 -11.63 5.71 0.89
N ARG A 124 -12.52 6.71 0.89
CA ARG A 124 -12.20 8.02 1.42
C ARG A 124 -12.09 7.98 2.94
N GLY A 125 -10.98 8.51 3.46
CA GLY A 125 -10.78 8.80 4.87
C GLY A 125 -10.26 10.20 5.09
N MET A 126 -10.15 10.60 6.35
CA MET A 126 -9.55 11.86 6.77
C MET A 126 -8.40 11.61 7.72
N HIS A 127 -7.27 12.24 7.46
CA HIS A 127 -6.12 12.34 8.34
C HIS A 127 -6.08 13.77 8.91
N TYR A 128 -6.81 14.01 9.99
CA TYR A 128 -7.18 15.34 10.49
C TYR A 128 -7.95 16.11 9.41
N LYS A 129 -7.31 17.07 8.72
CA LYS A 129 -7.92 17.87 7.64
C LYS A 129 -7.51 17.40 6.24
N LEU A 130 -6.55 16.50 6.15
CA LEU A 130 -6.05 15.96 4.90
C LEU A 130 -6.97 14.81 4.45
N PRO A 131 -7.58 14.89 3.26
CA PRO A 131 -8.25 13.74 2.68
C PRO A 131 -7.19 12.70 2.27
N VAL A 132 -7.46 11.43 2.58
CA VAL A 132 -6.58 10.30 2.26
C VAL A 132 -7.39 9.17 1.64
N LEU A 133 -6.73 8.25 0.96
CA LEU A 133 -7.35 7.05 0.40
C LEU A 133 -6.87 5.80 1.15
N GLY A 134 -7.82 4.95 1.52
CA GLY A 134 -7.59 3.53 1.68
C GLY A 134 -7.99 2.81 0.39
N TYR A 135 -7.72 1.51 0.32
CA TYR A 135 -8.00 0.71 -0.87
C TYR A 135 -8.62 -0.63 -0.49
N ARG A 136 -9.68 -1.00 -1.22
CA ARG A 136 -10.24 -2.34 -1.19
C ARG A 136 -9.90 -3.05 -2.49
N PHE A 137 -9.47 -4.31 -2.38
CA PHE A 137 -9.28 -5.25 -3.48
C PHE A 137 -9.89 -6.59 -3.08
N GLY A 138 -10.90 -7.01 -3.82
CA GLY A 138 -11.70 -8.19 -3.48
C GLY A 138 -12.33 -8.09 -2.08
N ASN A 139 -11.95 -9.01 -1.20
CA ASN A 139 -12.43 -9.10 0.18
C ASN A 139 -11.43 -8.58 1.24
N ILE A 140 -10.40 -7.84 0.81
CA ILE A 140 -9.42 -7.18 1.67
C ILE A 140 -9.56 -5.66 1.53
N ALA A 141 -9.50 -4.92 2.64
CA ALA A 141 -9.39 -3.47 2.63
C ALA A 141 -8.24 -3.00 3.54
N TYR A 142 -7.47 -2.01 3.05
CA TYR A 142 -6.36 -1.39 3.74
C TYR A 142 -6.63 0.09 3.93
N CYS A 143 -6.81 0.52 5.18
CA CYS A 143 -7.12 1.90 5.57
C CYS A 143 -6.10 2.35 6.62
N THR A 144 -5.05 3.05 6.19
CA THR A 144 -4.05 3.62 7.11
C THR A 144 -4.18 5.13 7.21
N ASP A 145 -3.65 5.69 8.30
CA ASP A 145 -3.54 7.13 8.54
C ASP A 145 -4.90 7.85 8.47
N MET A 146 -5.88 7.26 9.11
CA MET A 146 -7.21 7.84 9.23
C MET A 146 -7.57 8.10 10.69
N ASN A 147 -8.32 9.16 10.93
CA ASN A 147 -9.04 9.40 12.18
C ASN A 147 -10.55 9.54 11.96
N HIS A 148 -10.99 9.43 10.71
CA HIS A 148 -12.40 9.45 10.34
C HIS A 148 -12.62 8.77 8.99
N ILE A 149 -13.66 7.93 8.91
CA ILE A 149 -14.20 7.35 7.67
C ILE A 149 -15.64 7.86 7.54
N PRO A 150 -15.99 8.59 6.46
CA PRO A 150 -17.35 9.07 6.22
C PRO A 150 -18.37 7.93 6.20
N GLN A 151 -19.59 8.18 6.66
CA GLN A 151 -20.62 7.15 6.80
C GLN A 151 -20.96 6.48 5.46
N GLU A 152 -20.94 7.22 4.37
CA GLU A 152 -21.18 6.74 3.00
C GLU A 152 -20.14 5.70 2.53
N GLU A 153 -18.92 5.76 3.04
CA GLU A 153 -17.83 4.86 2.66
C GLU A 153 -17.97 3.45 3.26
N PHE A 154 -18.73 3.30 4.36
CA PHE A 154 -18.93 1.98 5.00
C PHE A 154 -19.63 0.98 4.08
N GLY A 155 -20.33 1.44 3.06
CA GLY A 155 -20.89 0.57 2.01
C GLY A 155 -19.82 -0.23 1.29
N LYS A 156 -18.66 0.38 1.03
CA LYS A 156 -17.49 -0.22 0.36
C LYS A 156 -16.75 -1.23 1.25
N LEU A 157 -16.96 -1.18 2.57
CA LEU A 157 -16.30 -2.04 3.57
C LEU A 157 -17.13 -3.28 3.96
N LYS A 158 -18.27 -3.52 3.32
CA LYS A 158 -19.09 -4.69 3.63
C LYS A 158 -18.52 -5.98 3.03
N GLY A 159 -18.67 -7.09 3.79
CA GLY A 159 -18.33 -8.44 3.30
C GLY A 159 -16.83 -8.69 3.16
N LEU A 160 -16.00 -8.01 3.95
CA LEU A 160 -14.56 -8.23 3.97
C LEU A 160 -14.21 -9.50 4.76
N ASP A 161 -13.21 -10.21 4.27
CA ASP A 161 -12.50 -11.22 5.05
C ASP A 161 -11.44 -10.57 5.94
N HIS A 162 -10.72 -9.57 5.40
CA HIS A 162 -9.66 -8.87 6.10
C HIS A 162 -9.83 -7.36 6.02
N PHE A 163 -9.75 -6.71 7.17
CA PHE A 163 -9.76 -5.26 7.29
C PHE A 163 -8.51 -4.79 8.03
N ILE A 164 -7.66 -4.02 7.37
CA ILE A 164 -6.46 -3.44 7.96
C ILE A 164 -6.73 -1.96 8.25
N ILE A 165 -6.54 -1.55 9.51
CA ILE A 165 -6.82 -0.19 9.97
C ILE A 165 -5.70 0.32 10.88
N ASN A 166 -5.38 1.61 10.80
CA ASN A 166 -4.39 2.21 11.68
C ASN A 166 -4.88 2.31 13.12
N CYS A 167 -3.93 2.16 14.07
CA CYS A 167 -4.14 2.33 15.49
C CYS A 167 -2.85 2.87 16.13
N VAL A 168 -2.81 4.15 16.49
CA VAL A 168 -1.53 4.76 16.89
C VAL A 168 -1.22 4.64 18.38
N LYS A 169 -2.23 4.73 19.26
CA LYS A 169 -2.06 4.71 20.73
C LYS A 169 -3.39 4.59 21.46
N TYR A 170 -3.34 4.45 22.78
CA TYR A 170 -4.53 4.64 23.64
C TYR A 170 -4.95 6.11 23.68
N GLY A 171 -6.26 6.33 23.80
CA GLY A 171 -6.85 7.65 23.91
C GLY A 171 -6.71 8.48 22.64
N LYS A 172 -7.46 9.56 22.54
CA LYS A 172 -7.60 10.36 21.32
C LYS A 172 -6.29 10.85 20.73
N HIS A 173 -6.21 10.79 19.42
CA HIS A 173 -5.18 11.41 18.60
C HIS A 173 -5.81 12.36 17.59
N ILE A 174 -5.09 13.43 17.23
CA ILE A 174 -5.65 14.48 16.35
C ILE A 174 -5.89 14.00 14.91
N SER A 175 -5.09 13.06 14.43
CA SER A 175 -5.06 12.67 13.01
C SER A 175 -5.13 11.17 12.76
N HIS A 176 -5.02 10.33 13.79
CA HIS A 176 -5.11 8.88 13.68
C HIS A 176 -6.19 8.34 14.61
N PHE A 177 -6.72 7.18 14.28
CA PHE A 177 -7.55 6.44 15.23
C PHE A 177 -6.74 6.04 16.46
N SER A 178 -7.34 6.21 17.65
CA SER A 178 -6.89 5.56 18.88
C SER A 178 -7.22 4.07 18.85
N LEU A 179 -6.73 3.32 19.84
CA LEU A 179 -7.08 1.91 19.97
C LEU A 179 -8.59 1.70 20.07
N GLU A 180 -9.24 2.49 20.91
CA GLU A 180 -10.68 2.40 21.17
C GLU A 180 -11.48 2.72 19.89
N GLU A 181 -11.08 3.78 19.17
CA GLU A 181 -11.72 4.20 17.92
C GLU A 181 -11.48 3.18 16.79
N ALA A 182 -10.26 2.63 16.67
CA ALA A 182 -9.94 1.61 15.68
C ALA A 182 -10.75 0.32 15.92
N VAL A 183 -10.87 -0.12 17.17
CA VAL A 183 -11.70 -1.27 17.56
C VAL A 183 -13.17 -1.01 17.25
N GLU A 184 -13.70 0.17 17.56
CA GLU A 184 -15.10 0.53 17.25
C GLU A 184 -15.36 0.46 15.73
N VAL A 185 -14.46 1.02 14.92
CA VAL A 185 -14.58 0.98 13.47
C VAL A 185 -14.46 -0.46 12.95
N ALA A 186 -13.53 -1.26 13.45
CA ALA A 186 -13.35 -2.66 13.06
C ALA A 186 -14.61 -3.50 13.37
N LEU A 187 -15.19 -3.34 14.54
CA LEU A 187 -16.46 -4.00 14.92
C LEU A 187 -17.63 -3.54 14.03
N LYS A 188 -17.70 -2.26 13.69
CA LYS A 188 -18.73 -1.72 12.79
C LYS A 188 -18.59 -2.25 11.36
N VAL A 189 -17.37 -2.42 10.86
CA VAL A 189 -17.08 -3.04 9.55
C VAL A 189 -17.46 -4.51 9.54
N GLY A 190 -17.15 -5.22 10.63
CA GLY A 190 -17.54 -6.62 10.81
C GLY A 190 -16.83 -7.57 9.83
N ALA A 191 -15.58 -7.32 9.51
CA ALA A 191 -14.73 -8.25 8.76
C ALA A 191 -14.48 -9.54 9.56
N LYS A 192 -14.18 -10.64 8.89
CA LYS A 192 -13.83 -11.90 9.60
C LYS A 192 -12.60 -11.72 10.48
N HIS A 193 -11.61 -10.94 9.99
CA HIS A 193 -10.38 -10.58 10.71
C HIS A 193 -10.08 -9.11 10.50
N SER A 194 -9.75 -8.41 11.58
CA SER A 194 -9.27 -7.02 11.53
C SER A 194 -7.84 -6.95 12.06
N TRP A 195 -6.98 -6.18 11.39
CA TRP A 195 -5.57 -6.08 11.69
C TRP A 195 -5.22 -4.62 12.00
N LEU A 196 -4.70 -4.39 13.19
CA LEU A 196 -4.27 -3.06 13.61
C LEU A 196 -2.85 -2.80 13.13
N THR A 197 -2.66 -1.77 12.33
CA THR A 197 -1.36 -1.31 11.79
C THR A 197 -1.02 0.08 12.26
N HIS A 198 0.13 0.62 11.85
CA HIS A 198 0.60 1.97 12.24
C HIS A 198 0.72 2.12 13.77
N LEU A 199 1.21 1.07 14.42
CA LEU A 199 1.32 0.99 15.88
C LEU A 199 2.51 1.83 16.38
N SER A 200 2.29 2.69 17.36
CA SER A 200 3.38 3.46 17.96
C SER A 200 4.00 2.74 19.17
N HIS A 201 5.15 3.23 19.60
CA HIS A 201 5.84 2.78 20.83
C HIS A 201 5.05 3.04 22.13
N GLN A 202 3.92 3.73 22.06
CA GLN A 202 3.05 4.00 23.21
C GLN A 202 2.04 2.86 23.46
N LEU A 203 1.98 1.88 22.55
CA LEU A 203 1.20 0.66 22.75
C LEU A 203 2.06 -0.43 23.41
N PRO A 204 1.45 -1.39 24.11
CA PRO A 204 2.17 -2.50 24.73
C PRO A 204 2.73 -3.46 23.66
N THR A 205 3.43 -4.49 24.13
CA THR A 205 3.93 -5.54 23.24
C THR A 205 2.79 -6.27 22.51
N TYR A 206 3.11 -6.96 21.42
CA TYR A 206 2.13 -7.70 20.61
C TYR A 206 1.22 -8.61 21.46
N ASN A 207 1.81 -9.42 22.34
CA ASN A 207 1.04 -10.39 23.14
C ASN A 207 0.13 -9.70 24.16
N GLU A 208 0.59 -8.62 24.79
CA GLU A 208 -0.20 -7.84 25.73
C GLU A 208 -1.38 -7.19 25.00
N LEU A 209 -1.09 -6.47 23.89
CA LEU A 209 -2.12 -5.83 23.08
C LEU A 209 -3.16 -6.85 22.56
N ALA A 210 -2.69 -7.98 22.02
CA ALA A 210 -3.58 -9.01 21.50
C ALA A 210 -4.53 -9.58 22.58
N SER A 211 -4.08 -9.63 23.85
CA SER A 211 -4.90 -10.10 24.95
C SER A 211 -6.01 -9.13 25.39
N GLU A 212 -5.89 -7.86 25.03
CA GLU A 212 -6.88 -6.81 25.34
C GLU A 212 -7.95 -6.66 24.24
N LEU A 213 -7.70 -7.21 23.05
CA LEU A 213 -8.54 -7.00 21.86
C LEU A 213 -9.72 -7.98 21.81
N PRO A 214 -10.87 -7.57 21.26
CA PRO A 214 -11.96 -8.47 20.96
C PRO A 214 -11.56 -9.57 19.98
N GLU A 215 -12.27 -10.69 20.03
CA GLU A 215 -12.09 -11.80 19.08
C GLU A 215 -12.17 -11.30 17.61
N GLY A 216 -11.27 -11.77 16.77
CA GLY A 216 -11.19 -11.37 15.37
C GLY A 216 -10.41 -10.08 15.10
N ILE A 217 -9.94 -9.37 16.13
CA ILE A 217 -9.09 -8.17 15.98
C ILE A 217 -7.72 -8.47 16.59
N LEU A 218 -6.65 -8.26 15.81
CA LEU A 218 -5.28 -8.53 16.22
C LEU A 218 -4.33 -7.41 15.78
N PRO A 219 -3.23 -7.18 16.50
CA PRO A 219 -2.17 -6.33 16.00
C PRO A 219 -1.52 -6.96 14.77
N ALA A 220 -1.19 -6.17 13.75
CA ALA A 220 -0.34 -6.62 12.66
C ALA A 220 1.15 -6.63 13.12
N TYR A 221 1.99 -7.35 12.39
CA TYR A 221 3.42 -7.40 12.64
C TYR A 221 4.20 -7.51 11.32
N ASP A 222 5.46 -7.11 11.32
CA ASP A 222 6.32 -7.15 10.15
C ASP A 222 6.50 -8.59 9.64
N GLY A 223 6.09 -8.83 8.41
CA GLY A 223 6.12 -10.16 7.78
C GLY A 223 4.80 -10.93 7.90
N LEU A 224 3.73 -10.32 8.44
CA LEU A 224 2.39 -10.93 8.40
C LEU A 224 1.96 -11.14 6.94
N VAL A 225 1.58 -12.35 6.61
CA VAL A 225 0.99 -12.73 5.31
C VAL A 225 -0.49 -12.96 5.51
N ILE A 226 -1.30 -12.31 4.69
CA ILE A 226 -2.76 -12.46 4.65
C ILE A 226 -3.12 -13.09 3.31
N GLU A 227 -3.80 -14.23 3.36
CA GLU A 227 -4.28 -14.92 2.16
C GLU A 227 -5.79 -14.70 2.03
N SER A 228 -6.23 -14.31 0.85
CA SER A 228 -7.65 -14.27 0.50
C SER A 228 -8.01 -15.46 -0.38
N ASN A 229 -9.10 -16.12 -0.07
CA ASN A 229 -9.68 -17.20 -0.88
C ASN A 229 -10.46 -16.65 -2.07
#